data_ad3a29464964d796bf75113f3586faa8
#
_entry.id   ad3a29464964d796bf75113f3586faa8
#
_cell.length_a   1.000
_cell.length_b   1.000
_cell.length_c   1.000
_cell.angle_alpha   90.00
_cell.angle_beta   90.00
_cell.angle_gamma   90.00
#
_symmetry.space_group_name_H-M   'P 1'
#
loop_
_entity.id
_entity.type
_entity.pdbx_description
1 polymer ?
#
loop_
_entity_poly.entity_id
_entity_poly.type
_entity_poly.pdbx_seq_one_letter_code
_entity_poly.pdbx_strand_id
1 'polypeptide(L)'
;MSEEESRIVCPYLDELKNKYPGVNVQDWVNKKIKYFSEKTFKDRIKKVWWEKIGEFVIFVNENYKEEIKKESIKENPFTEFGLKKQTENFNKIQPLFYDKAGLFWLWNSNTKCWEIVDEIDILNMIEEATNEDIISSKSRTEILNSLKQKGRLNTPKPIKNTWIQFVDKIYDIEDGSCFDATPEYFVTNPIPWKVSGDPRTPNMDRIFEEWVGKEYVPLLYEILAYCLIPDYPINRLFCLIGSGLNGKSKFLELLQIFVGMQNVCSTELDSLISSRFEVTRLHKKLVCLMGETNFGEISKTSILKKLTGKDIIGFEYKNKNPFEDYNYAKILIATNNLPTTTDKTIGFYRRWCIIDFPNTFSEKKDILKDIPEEEYNNLATNSIIILNQLLKKREFTNEGTIEERAEKYESKSNFLEKFLKLFIEEDANSYITKSDFIKKFTEWTDENRYRKMSETTIGLSMKELGYESSTKHFDWMFDGKGGNARVWLGVRWKN
;
A
#
# COMPACT_ATOMS: atom_id res chain seq x y z
N MET A 1 -43.01 16.78 -14.49
CA MET A 1 -42.17 16.85 -13.28
C MET A 1 -42.02 18.29 -12.89
N SER A 2 -42.14 18.63 -11.62
CA SER A 2 -41.81 19.92 -11.09
C SER A 2 -40.30 20.19 -11.17
N GLU A 3 -39.87 21.43 -11.00
CA GLU A 3 -38.46 21.80 -11.01
C GLU A 3 -37.69 21.15 -9.84
N GLU A 4 -38.39 21.01 -8.71
CA GLU A 4 -37.87 20.40 -7.50
C GLU A 4 -37.66 18.87 -7.67
N GLU A 5 -38.61 18.19 -8.31
CA GLU A 5 -38.45 16.78 -8.69
C GLU A 5 -37.30 16.57 -9.69
N SER A 6 -37.10 17.54 -10.60
CA SER A 6 -36.01 17.45 -11.58
C SER A 6 -34.62 17.65 -10.96
N ARG A 7 -34.51 18.45 -9.88
CA ARG A 7 -33.26 18.60 -9.11
C ARG A 7 -32.88 17.32 -8.37
N ILE A 8 -33.87 16.60 -7.82
CA ILE A 8 -33.64 15.30 -7.18
C ILE A 8 -33.14 14.27 -8.19
N VAL A 9 -33.66 14.34 -9.41
CA VAL A 9 -33.38 13.38 -10.47
C VAL A 9 -32.10 13.69 -11.26
N CYS A 10 -31.81 14.97 -11.50
CA CYS A 10 -30.60 15.42 -12.16
C CYS A 10 -29.77 16.29 -11.21
N PRO A 11 -28.76 15.75 -10.56
CA PRO A 11 -27.90 16.49 -9.61
C PRO A 11 -27.18 17.69 -10.25
N TYR A 12 -27.13 17.74 -11.57
CA TYR A 12 -26.45 18.79 -12.35
C TYR A 12 -27.40 19.81 -12.98
N LEU A 13 -28.69 19.77 -12.64
CA LEU A 13 -29.72 20.60 -13.28
C LEU A 13 -29.40 22.11 -13.19
N ASP A 14 -29.03 22.57 -12.01
CA ASP A 14 -28.75 24.01 -11.78
C ASP A 14 -27.45 24.42 -12.47
N GLU A 15 -26.45 23.54 -12.48
CA GLU A 15 -25.16 23.73 -13.18
C GLU A 15 -25.38 23.82 -14.70
N LEU A 16 -26.21 22.94 -15.27
CA LEU A 16 -26.53 22.93 -16.69
C LEU A 16 -27.37 24.18 -17.07
N LYS A 17 -28.33 24.61 -16.23
CA LYS A 17 -29.08 25.83 -16.45
C LYS A 17 -28.21 27.08 -16.46
N ASN A 18 -27.25 27.15 -15.52
CA ASN A 18 -26.32 28.28 -15.44
C ASN A 18 -25.33 28.30 -16.62
N LYS A 19 -24.93 27.13 -17.10
CA LYS A 19 -23.97 26.98 -18.20
C LYS A 19 -24.59 27.25 -19.58
N TYR A 20 -25.90 26.98 -19.71
CA TYR A 20 -26.65 27.13 -20.96
C TYR A 20 -27.91 27.96 -20.74
N PRO A 21 -27.78 29.26 -20.43
CA PRO A 21 -28.94 30.15 -20.29
C PRO A 21 -29.66 30.25 -21.64
N GLY A 22 -30.98 30.12 -21.62
CA GLY A 22 -31.78 30.06 -22.85
C GLY A 22 -32.14 28.68 -23.35
N VAL A 23 -31.49 27.61 -22.88
CA VAL A 23 -31.84 26.23 -23.20
C VAL A 23 -32.85 25.70 -22.20
N ASN A 24 -33.93 25.06 -22.68
CA ASN A 24 -34.90 24.38 -21.81
C ASN A 24 -34.35 23.07 -21.28
N VAL A 25 -33.38 23.18 -20.34
CA VAL A 25 -32.74 22.03 -19.68
C VAL A 25 -33.76 21.11 -19.00
N GLN A 26 -34.85 21.71 -18.46
CA GLN A 26 -35.91 20.98 -17.80
C GLN A 26 -36.65 20.02 -18.75
N ASP A 27 -36.93 20.48 -19.97
CA ASP A 27 -37.60 19.63 -20.98
C ASP A 27 -36.73 18.48 -21.44
N TRP A 28 -35.43 18.74 -21.60
CA TRP A 28 -34.47 17.68 -21.94
C TRP A 28 -34.38 16.61 -20.85
N VAL A 29 -34.24 17.02 -19.58
CA VAL A 29 -34.24 16.11 -18.42
C VAL A 29 -35.51 15.28 -18.37
N ASN A 30 -36.69 15.90 -18.55
CA ASN A 30 -37.97 15.21 -18.56
C ASN A 30 -38.09 14.17 -19.69
N LYS A 31 -37.54 14.46 -20.86
CA LYS A 31 -37.53 13.50 -21.99
C LYS A 31 -36.64 12.29 -21.72
N LYS A 32 -35.51 12.49 -21.06
CA LYS A 32 -34.55 11.40 -20.76
C LYS A 32 -35.01 10.50 -19.61
N ILE A 33 -35.74 11.01 -18.64
CA ILE A 33 -36.27 10.22 -17.49
C ILE A 33 -37.19 9.09 -17.91
N LYS A 34 -37.93 9.24 -19.00
CA LYS A 34 -38.82 8.17 -19.51
C LYS A 34 -38.09 6.86 -19.85
N TYR A 35 -36.76 6.85 -19.94
CA TYR A 35 -35.93 5.69 -20.24
C TYR A 35 -35.33 5.00 -19.01
N PHE A 36 -35.54 5.55 -17.79
CA PHE A 36 -35.00 4.96 -16.57
C PHE A 36 -36.11 4.25 -15.77
N SER A 37 -35.90 2.99 -15.38
CA SER A 37 -36.79 2.31 -14.44
C SER A 37 -36.50 2.80 -13.01
N GLU A 38 -37.51 2.88 -12.16
CA GLU A 38 -37.43 3.34 -10.77
C GLU A 38 -36.34 2.65 -9.94
N LYS A 39 -36.02 1.39 -10.22
CA LYS A 39 -35.07 0.59 -9.49
C LYS A 39 -33.61 0.92 -9.81
N THR A 40 -33.33 1.44 -11.01
CA THR A 40 -31.98 1.82 -11.46
C THR A 40 -31.62 3.22 -10.98
N PHE A 41 -32.61 3.97 -10.58
CA PHE A 41 -32.49 5.41 -10.36
C PHE A 41 -31.78 5.80 -9.07
N LYS A 42 -32.03 5.08 -7.96
CA LYS A 42 -31.46 5.45 -6.64
C LYS A 42 -29.96 5.17 -6.52
N ASP A 43 -29.47 4.10 -7.10
CA ASP A 43 -28.11 3.60 -6.86
C ASP A 43 -27.05 4.05 -7.89
N ARG A 44 -27.48 4.58 -9.06
CA ARG A 44 -26.59 4.92 -10.17
C ARG A 44 -26.76 6.30 -10.77
N ILE A 45 -27.57 7.15 -10.18
CA ILE A 45 -27.97 8.47 -10.73
C ILE A 45 -26.76 9.31 -11.18
N LYS A 46 -25.74 9.48 -10.33
CA LYS A 46 -24.59 10.34 -10.65
C LYS A 46 -23.78 9.84 -11.84
N LYS A 47 -23.56 8.51 -11.91
CA LYS A 47 -22.76 7.90 -12.99
C LYS A 47 -23.52 7.96 -14.33
N VAL A 48 -24.79 7.66 -14.32
CA VAL A 48 -25.63 7.66 -15.54
C VAL A 48 -25.78 9.08 -16.09
N TRP A 49 -25.95 10.09 -15.24
CA TRP A 49 -26.03 11.48 -15.71
C TRP A 49 -24.72 12.02 -16.23
N TRP A 50 -23.59 11.59 -15.67
CA TRP A 50 -22.28 11.96 -16.23
C TRP A 50 -22.10 11.45 -17.66
N GLU A 51 -22.51 10.22 -17.92
CA GLU A 51 -22.53 9.63 -19.27
C GLU A 51 -23.50 10.37 -20.21
N LYS A 52 -24.57 10.97 -19.66
CA LYS A 52 -25.61 11.70 -20.42
C LYS A 52 -25.30 13.18 -20.65
N ILE A 53 -24.33 13.78 -19.98
CA ILE A 53 -23.93 15.17 -20.23
C ILE A 53 -23.42 15.34 -21.66
N GLY A 54 -22.69 14.35 -22.22
CA GLY A 54 -22.30 14.33 -23.61
C GLY A 54 -23.49 14.38 -24.57
N GLU A 55 -24.55 13.57 -24.33
CA GLU A 55 -25.80 13.61 -25.10
C GLU A 55 -26.53 14.95 -24.96
N PHE A 56 -26.45 15.60 -23.81
CA PHE A 56 -27.03 16.93 -23.60
C PHE A 56 -26.33 17.98 -24.45
N VAL A 57 -25.00 17.96 -24.56
CA VAL A 57 -24.25 18.87 -25.41
C VAL A 57 -24.61 18.67 -26.89
N ILE A 58 -24.78 17.42 -27.34
CA ILE A 58 -25.24 17.10 -28.69
C ILE A 58 -26.66 17.67 -28.89
N PHE A 59 -27.59 17.41 -27.96
CA PHE A 59 -28.96 17.94 -28.01
C PHE A 59 -28.99 19.46 -28.08
N VAL A 60 -28.18 20.16 -27.31
CA VAL A 60 -28.08 21.63 -27.31
C VAL A 60 -27.56 22.11 -28.68
N ASN A 61 -26.52 21.48 -29.20
CA ASN A 61 -25.95 21.84 -30.49
C ASN A 61 -26.92 21.60 -31.66
N GLU A 62 -27.74 20.54 -31.61
CA GLU A 62 -28.70 20.21 -32.68
C GLU A 62 -29.94 21.11 -32.65
N ASN A 63 -30.46 21.44 -31.47
CA ASN A 63 -31.77 22.10 -31.34
C ASN A 63 -31.68 23.62 -31.08
N TYR A 64 -30.54 24.14 -30.61
CA TYR A 64 -30.35 25.54 -30.23
C TYR A 64 -29.19 26.19 -30.96
N LYS A 65 -28.77 25.64 -32.09
CA LYS A 65 -27.58 26.09 -32.87
C LYS A 65 -27.59 27.55 -33.25
N GLU A 66 -28.80 28.17 -33.49
CA GLU A 66 -28.92 29.57 -33.88
C GLU A 66 -29.00 30.53 -32.69
N GLU A 67 -29.56 30.10 -31.55
CA GLU A 67 -29.65 30.91 -30.35
C GLU A 67 -28.29 30.96 -29.62
N ILE A 68 -27.58 29.85 -29.60
CA ILE A 68 -26.23 29.74 -29.06
C ILE A 68 -25.24 30.58 -29.86
N LYS A 69 -25.43 30.69 -31.20
CA LYS A 69 -24.59 31.55 -32.05
C LYS A 69 -24.75 33.05 -31.77
N LYS A 70 -25.86 33.51 -31.20
CA LYS A 70 -26.08 34.92 -30.86
C LYS A 70 -25.54 35.33 -29.50
N GLU A 71 -25.48 34.42 -28.52
CA GLU A 71 -25.04 34.74 -27.16
C GLU A 71 -23.73 34.05 -26.75
N SER A 72 -23.36 32.96 -27.40
CA SER A 72 -22.12 32.19 -27.15
C SER A 72 -21.25 32.07 -28.39
N ILE A 73 -20.95 33.13 -29.06
CA ILE A 73 -19.62 33.31 -29.68
C ILE A 73 -18.60 33.44 -28.50
N LYS A 74 -18.79 32.69 -27.46
CA LYS A 74 -17.85 32.32 -26.46
C LYS A 74 -17.57 30.83 -26.61
N GLU A 75 -16.89 30.53 -27.77
CA GLU A 75 -15.84 29.54 -27.83
C GLU A 75 -16.22 28.14 -27.33
N ASN A 76 -16.62 27.26 -28.26
CA ASN A 76 -16.26 25.86 -28.07
C ASN A 76 -14.75 25.85 -27.72
N PRO A 77 -14.35 25.46 -26.52
CA PRO A 77 -12.95 25.59 -26.07
C PRO A 77 -11.94 24.88 -26.98
N PHE A 78 -12.40 24.10 -27.94
CA PHE A 78 -11.55 23.21 -28.72
C PHE A 78 -11.53 23.48 -30.24
N THR A 79 -12.36 24.36 -30.83
CA THR A 79 -12.52 24.43 -32.30
C THR A 79 -11.90 25.61 -33.01
N GLU A 80 -11.43 26.70 -32.40
CA GLU A 80 -10.97 27.88 -33.20
C GLU A 80 -9.68 28.56 -32.74
N PHE A 81 -8.99 28.13 -31.72
CA PHE A 81 -7.74 28.79 -31.30
C PHE A 81 -6.61 27.79 -31.12
N GLY A 82 -5.42 28.14 -31.62
CA GLY A 82 -4.26 27.27 -31.66
C GLY A 82 -3.99 26.52 -30.34
N LEU A 83 -3.31 25.39 -30.42
CA LEU A 83 -2.95 24.41 -29.38
C LEU A 83 -2.72 24.97 -27.97
N LYS A 84 -2.21 26.21 -27.86
CA LYS A 84 -1.97 26.86 -26.56
C LYS A 84 -3.26 27.19 -25.82
N LYS A 85 -4.30 27.65 -26.49
CA LYS A 85 -5.57 28.00 -25.88
C LYS A 85 -6.43 26.78 -25.58
N GLN A 86 -6.31 25.75 -26.42
CA GLN A 86 -6.95 24.45 -26.17
C GLN A 86 -6.41 23.79 -24.89
N THR A 87 -5.09 23.81 -24.69
CA THR A 87 -4.47 23.30 -23.46
C THR A 87 -4.81 24.12 -22.22
N GLU A 88 -4.95 25.44 -22.33
CA GLU A 88 -5.40 26.29 -21.21
C GLU A 88 -6.85 25.99 -20.81
N ASN A 89 -7.71 25.74 -21.77
CA ASN A 89 -9.10 25.40 -21.54
C ASN A 89 -9.25 23.99 -20.99
N PHE A 90 -8.46 23.02 -21.48
CA PHE A 90 -8.39 21.67 -20.90
C PHE A 90 -8.03 21.73 -19.42
N ASN A 91 -6.98 22.48 -19.05
CA ASN A 91 -6.55 22.63 -17.66
C ASN A 91 -7.59 23.29 -16.74
N LYS A 92 -8.51 24.11 -17.26
CA LYS A 92 -9.62 24.69 -16.47
C LYS A 92 -10.70 23.67 -16.16
N ILE A 93 -10.95 22.73 -17.09
CA ILE A 93 -11.96 21.67 -16.96
C ILE A 93 -11.38 20.49 -16.18
N GLN A 94 -10.16 20.10 -16.54
CA GLN A 94 -9.43 18.97 -15.99
C GLN A 94 -8.07 19.45 -15.48
N PRO A 95 -7.91 19.72 -14.17
CA PRO A 95 -6.62 20.09 -13.61
C PRO A 95 -5.55 19.05 -13.92
N LEU A 96 -4.45 19.50 -14.53
CA LEU A 96 -3.34 18.69 -14.97
C LEU A 96 -2.04 19.28 -14.44
N PHE A 97 -1.17 18.42 -13.93
CA PHE A 97 0.19 18.73 -13.51
C PHE A 97 1.17 17.79 -14.21
N TYR A 98 2.29 18.33 -14.70
CA TYR A 98 3.38 17.54 -15.29
C TYR A 98 4.65 17.75 -14.46
N ASP A 99 5.09 16.72 -13.75
CA ASP A 99 6.19 16.82 -12.80
C ASP A 99 7.58 16.73 -13.45
N LYS A 100 8.64 16.95 -12.65
CA LYS A 100 10.04 16.89 -13.11
C LYS A 100 10.50 15.47 -13.47
N ALA A 101 9.83 14.45 -12.94
CA ALA A 101 10.09 13.04 -13.29
C ALA A 101 9.53 12.66 -14.66
N GLY A 102 8.74 13.55 -15.30
CA GLY A 102 8.11 13.30 -16.58
C GLY A 102 6.81 12.52 -16.46
N LEU A 103 6.13 12.63 -15.33
CA LEU A 103 4.85 12.01 -15.08
C LEU A 103 3.73 13.04 -15.23
N PHE A 104 2.62 12.60 -15.84
CA PHE A 104 1.38 13.33 -15.84
C PHE A 104 0.54 12.97 -14.63
N TRP A 105 -0.01 13.98 -13.99
CA TRP A 105 -0.93 13.87 -12.87
C TRP A 105 -2.22 14.57 -13.24
N LEU A 106 -3.34 13.85 -13.15
CA LEU A 106 -4.68 14.41 -13.32
C LEU A 106 -5.42 14.41 -12.00
N TRP A 107 -6.20 15.46 -11.79
CA TRP A 107 -7.10 15.53 -10.67
C TRP A 107 -8.34 14.66 -10.91
N ASN A 108 -8.51 13.62 -10.12
CA ASN A 108 -9.71 12.81 -10.15
C ASN A 108 -10.80 13.46 -9.29
N SER A 109 -11.87 13.94 -9.92
CA SER A 109 -12.97 14.63 -9.24
C SER A 109 -13.83 13.69 -8.36
N ASN A 110 -13.78 12.37 -8.58
CA ASN A 110 -14.50 11.39 -7.78
C ASN A 110 -13.76 11.04 -6.50
N THR A 111 -12.47 10.76 -6.61
CA THR A 111 -11.60 10.41 -5.46
C THR A 111 -11.01 11.64 -4.78
N LYS A 112 -11.16 12.82 -5.39
CA LYS A 112 -10.60 14.11 -4.91
C LYS A 112 -9.11 14.07 -4.65
N CYS A 113 -8.36 13.43 -5.56
CA CYS A 113 -6.90 13.33 -5.46
C CYS A 113 -6.22 13.41 -6.82
N TRP A 114 -4.89 13.58 -6.81
CA TRP A 114 -4.05 13.53 -7.98
C TRP A 114 -3.64 12.08 -8.28
N GLU A 115 -3.84 11.65 -9.51
CA GLU A 115 -3.52 10.31 -9.99
C GLU A 115 -2.54 10.37 -11.16
N ILE A 116 -1.60 9.41 -11.20
CA ILE A 116 -0.69 9.27 -12.34
C ILE A 116 -1.48 8.67 -13.50
N VAL A 117 -1.34 9.30 -14.67
CA VAL A 117 -1.92 8.83 -15.93
C VAL A 117 -0.85 8.74 -17.01
N ASP A 118 -1.08 7.95 -18.03
CA ASP A 118 -0.20 7.90 -19.17
C ASP A 118 -0.63 8.85 -20.29
N GLU A 119 0.22 8.93 -21.34
CA GLU A 119 -0.04 9.82 -22.47
C GLU A 119 -1.24 9.36 -23.32
N ILE A 120 -1.56 8.06 -23.27
CA ILE A 120 -2.67 7.48 -24.01
C ILE A 120 -3.98 7.87 -23.34
N ASP A 121 -4.05 7.77 -22.01
CA ASP A 121 -5.23 8.20 -21.24
C ASP A 121 -5.56 9.66 -21.52
N ILE A 122 -4.54 10.52 -21.56
CA ILE A 122 -4.73 11.96 -21.85
C ILE A 122 -5.26 12.17 -23.27
N LEU A 123 -4.70 11.49 -24.26
CA LEU A 123 -5.15 11.62 -25.65
C LEU A 123 -6.59 11.12 -25.80
N ASN A 124 -6.94 9.98 -25.20
CA ASN A 124 -8.31 9.45 -25.21
C ASN A 124 -9.31 10.43 -24.58
N MET A 125 -8.95 11.04 -23.43
CA MET A 125 -9.78 12.05 -22.80
C MET A 125 -9.99 13.29 -23.70
N ILE A 126 -9.00 13.69 -24.47
CA ILE A 126 -9.11 14.81 -25.39
C ILE A 126 -9.97 14.44 -26.59
N GLU A 127 -9.78 13.25 -27.17
CA GLU A 127 -10.61 12.74 -28.27
C GLU A 127 -12.08 12.66 -27.83
N GLU A 128 -12.34 12.14 -26.63
CA GLU A 128 -13.70 12.08 -26.07
C GLU A 128 -14.32 13.47 -25.85
N ALA A 129 -13.52 14.42 -25.34
CA ALA A 129 -13.98 15.77 -25.07
C ALA A 129 -14.23 16.61 -26.36
N THR A 130 -13.52 16.31 -27.44
CA THR A 130 -13.60 17.05 -28.71
C THR A 130 -14.49 16.38 -29.73
N ASN A 131 -14.84 15.12 -29.58
CA ASN A 131 -15.43 14.25 -30.63
C ASN A 131 -14.61 14.22 -31.93
N GLU A 132 -13.31 14.46 -31.85
CA GLU A 132 -12.42 14.48 -33.01
C GLU A 132 -11.32 13.41 -32.81
N ASP A 133 -11.15 12.53 -33.80
CA ASP A 133 -10.07 11.54 -33.77
C ASP A 133 -8.71 12.21 -33.99
N ILE A 134 -7.82 12.10 -33.02
CA ILE A 134 -6.44 12.59 -33.12
C ILE A 134 -5.57 11.53 -33.82
N ILE A 135 -5.77 11.36 -35.12
CA ILE A 135 -5.13 10.29 -35.90
C ILE A 135 -3.66 10.61 -36.21
N SER A 136 -3.34 11.89 -36.45
CA SER A 136 -2.00 12.30 -36.85
C SER A 136 -0.99 12.22 -35.72
N SER A 137 0.12 11.50 -35.94
CA SER A 137 1.25 11.47 -34.96
C SER A 137 1.81 12.86 -34.67
N LYS A 138 1.76 13.77 -35.64
CA LYS A 138 2.19 15.16 -35.47
C LYS A 138 1.27 15.88 -34.46
N SER A 139 -0.05 15.80 -34.65
CA SER A 139 -1.02 16.41 -33.77
C SER A 139 -0.92 15.85 -32.33
N ARG A 140 -0.77 14.52 -32.18
CA ARG A 140 -0.55 13.89 -30.87
C ARG A 140 0.66 14.45 -30.15
N THR A 141 1.79 14.55 -30.86
CA THR A 141 3.05 15.07 -30.30
C THR A 141 2.92 16.56 -29.92
N GLU A 142 2.28 17.37 -30.75
CA GLU A 142 2.09 18.80 -30.49
C GLU A 142 1.19 19.04 -29.26
N ILE A 143 0.07 18.30 -29.14
CA ILE A 143 -0.83 18.35 -28.01
C ILE A 143 -0.11 17.95 -26.72
N LEU A 144 0.55 16.79 -26.71
CA LEU A 144 1.27 16.32 -25.52
C LEU A 144 2.39 17.27 -25.10
N ASN A 145 3.14 17.84 -26.02
CA ASN A 145 4.18 18.82 -25.72
C ASN A 145 3.61 20.12 -25.14
N SER A 146 2.46 20.58 -25.66
CA SER A 146 1.76 21.72 -25.10
C SER A 146 1.25 21.47 -23.69
N LEU A 147 0.66 20.28 -23.43
CA LEU A 147 0.21 19.86 -22.09
C LEU A 147 1.38 19.69 -21.12
N LYS A 148 2.51 19.14 -21.55
CA LYS A 148 3.74 19.06 -20.73
C LYS A 148 4.22 20.45 -20.31
N GLN A 149 4.26 21.39 -21.25
CA GLN A 149 4.69 22.75 -20.98
C GLN A 149 3.74 23.49 -20.02
N LYS A 150 2.44 23.41 -20.26
CA LYS A 150 1.42 24.06 -19.42
C LYS A 150 1.27 23.35 -18.09
N GLY A 151 1.22 22.02 -18.07
CA GLY A 151 1.13 21.24 -16.83
C GLY A 151 2.30 21.50 -15.89
N ARG A 152 3.49 21.84 -16.41
CA ARG A 152 4.64 22.20 -15.57
C ARG A 152 4.43 23.49 -14.78
N LEU A 153 3.58 24.39 -15.24
CA LEU A 153 3.25 25.66 -14.58
C LEU A 153 2.17 25.49 -13.50
N ASN A 154 1.42 24.39 -13.52
CA ASN A 154 0.30 24.11 -12.64
C ASN A 154 0.71 23.25 -11.42
N THR A 155 1.88 23.48 -10.87
CA THR A 155 2.35 22.72 -9.70
C THR A 155 1.42 22.94 -8.50
N PRO A 156 0.73 21.92 -8.00
CA PRO A 156 -0.10 22.04 -6.80
C PRO A 156 0.76 22.29 -5.57
N LYS A 157 0.18 22.89 -4.55
CA LYS A 157 0.85 23.15 -3.28
C LYS A 157 1.16 21.83 -2.56
N PRO A 158 2.34 21.70 -1.94
CA PRO A 158 2.63 20.53 -1.13
C PRO A 158 1.68 20.44 0.07
N ILE A 159 1.38 19.23 0.50
CA ILE A 159 0.62 18.97 1.71
C ILE A 159 1.52 18.98 2.96
N LYS A 160 0.93 19.22 4.13
CA LYS A 160 1.63 18.95 5.39
C LYS A 160 1.69 17.44 5.64
N ASN A 161 2.74 16.98 6.29
CA ASN A 161 2.89 15.55 6.67
C ASN A 161 1.83 15.08 7.69
N THR A 162 1.13 16.02 8.33
CA THR A 162 0.04 15.77 9.28
C THR A 162 -1.34 15.70 8.63
N TRP A 163 -1.42 15.90 7.32
CA TRP A 163 -2.68 15.87 6.59
C TRP A 163 -3.02 14.48 6.07
N ILE A 164 -4.22 14.02 6.40
CA ILE A 164 -4.78 12.76 5.90
C ILE A 164 -6.08 13.06 5.17
N GLN A 165 -6.23 12.56 3.96
CA GLN A 165 -7.46 12.67 3.21
C GLN A 165 -8.35 11.45 3.47
N PHE A 166 -9.57 11.68 3.97
CA PHE A 166 -10.63 10.68 4.08
C PHE A 166 -11.77 11.07 3.12
N VAL A 167 -12.06 10.20 2.16
CA VAL A 167 -13.03 10.48 1.08
C VAL A 167 -12.70 11.81 0.40
N ASP A 168 -13.47 12.87 0.66
CA ASP A 168 -13.35 14.21 0.06
C ASP A 168 -12.82 15.28 1.02
N LYS A 169 -12.54 14.91 2.28
CA LYS A 169 -12.07 15.81 3.34
C LYS A 169 -10.62 15.54 3.69
N ILE A 170 -9.87 16.60 3.93
CA ILE A 170 -8.53 16.55 4.51
C ILE A 170 -8.63 16.91 5.99
N TYR A 171 -8.04 16.06 6.84
CA TYR A 171 -7.95 16.26 8.29
C TYR A 171 -6.50 16.55 8.64
N ASP A 172 -6.25 17.66 9.35
CA ASP A 172 -4.96 17.90 9.99
C ASP A 172 -4.97 17.27 11.38
N ILE A 173 -4.16 16.22 11.58
CA ILE A 173 -4.10 15.51 12.86
C ILE A 173 -3.42 16.30 13.97
N GLU A 174 -2.74 17.40 13.65
CA GLU A 174 -2.06 18.25 14.62
C GLU A 174 -3.02 19.17 15.37
N ASP A 175 -3.89 19.85 14.63
CA ASP A 175 -4.83 20.84 15.17
C ASP A 175 -6.31 20.42 15.12
N GLY A 176 -6.61 19.27 14.48
CA GLY A 176 -7.97 18.75 14.32
C GLY A 176 -8.81 19.48 13.29
N SER A 177 -8.24 20.39 12.51
CA SER A 177 -8.95 21.08 11.44
C SER A 177 -9.33 20.14 10.30
N CYS A 178 -10.41 20.47 9.59
CA CYS A 178 -10.91 19.68 8.47
C CYS A 178 -11.41 20.63 7.36
N PHE A 179 -11.06 20.32 6.11
CA PHE A 179 -11.44 21.10 4.94
C PHE A 179 -11.58 20.19 3.70
N ASP A 180 -12.19 20.74 2.63
CA ASP A 180 -12.42 19.98 1.41
C ASP A 180 -11.10 19.73 0.64
N ALA A 181 -10.95 18.52 0.11
CA ALA A 181 -9.86 18.21 -0.80
C ALA A 181 -10.10 18.90 -2.16
N THR A 182 -9.12 19.68 -2.60
CA THR A 182 -9.17 20.46 -3.84
C THR A 182 -7.90 20.26 -4.66
N PRO A 183 -7.92 20.53 -5.98
CA PRO A 183 -6.72 20.39 -6.81
C PRO A 183 -5.61 21.41 -6.48
N GLU A 184 -5.84 22.33 -5.57
CA GLU A 184 -4.84 23.27 -5.08
C GLU A 184 -3.69 22.56 -4.34
N TYR A 185 -3.99 21.43 -3.67
CA TYR A 185 -3.04 20.67 -2.88
C TYR A 185 -2.69 19.35 -3.54
N PHE A 186 -1.41 18.96 -3.43
CA PHE A 186 -0.91 17.70 -4.01
C PHE A 186 -1.24 16.50 -3.12
N VAL A 187 -2.52 16.18 -3.00
CA VAL A 187 -2.99 14.96 -2.32
C VAL A 187 -3.05 13.78 -3.29
N THR A 188 -2.52 12.64 -2.87
CA THR A 188 -2.39 11.42 -3.72
C THR A 188 -2.90 10.15 -3.04
N ASN A 189 -3.26 10.23 -1.76
CA ASN A 189 -3.57 9.07 -0.94
C ASN A 189 -4.93 9.18 -0.25
N PRO A 190 -6.06 9.21 -0.98
CA PRO A 190 -7.38 9.24 -0.35
C PRO A 190 -7.66 7.89 0.33
N ILE A 191 -8.10 7.97 1.58
CA ILE A 191 -8.60 6.83 2.35
C ILE A 191 -10.10 6.68 2.06
N PRO A 192 -10.59 5.47 1.67
CA PRO A 192 -11.95 5.32 1.13
C PRO A 192 -13.06 5.36 2.20
N TRP A 193 -12.77 5.76 3.42
CA TRP A 193 -13.68 5.78 4.57
C TRP A 193 -13.98 7.20 5.02
N LYS A 194 -15.13 7.37 5.69
CA LYS A 194 -15.52 8.64 6.31
C LYS A 194 -15.13 8.67 7.78
N VAL A 195 -14.82 9.85 8.29
CA VAL A 195 -14.65 10.04 9.73
C VAL A 195 -16.05 10.11 10.35
N SER A 196 -16.46 9.06 11.08
CA SER A 196 -17.82 8.92 11.62
C SER A 196 -18.07 9.76 12.87
N GLY A 197 -17.00 10.09 13.61
CA GLY A 197 -17.07 10.67 14.95
C GLY A 197 -17.20 9.64 16.09
N ASP A 198 -17.48 8.37 15.79
CA ASP A 198 -17.48 7.24 16.74
C ASP A 198 -16.17 6.44 16.59
N PRO A 199 -15.35 6.27 17.65
CA PRO A 199 -14.11 5.51 17.55
C PRO A 199 -14.27 4.00 17.85
N ARG A 200 -15.48 3.50 18.14
CA ARG A 200 -15.70 2.12 18.61
C ARG A 200 -15.67 1.11 17.46
N THR A 201 -14.92 0.03 17.64
CA THR A 201 -14.75 -1.04 16.65
C THR A 201 -14.83 -2.43 17.30
N PRO A 202 -15.99 -2.81 17.88
CA PRO A 202 -16.10 -3.99 18.75
C PRO A 202 -15.82 -5.32 18.03
N ASN A 203 -16.14 -5.46 16.75
CA ASN A 203 -15.80 -6.67 16.01
C ASN A 203 -14.30 -6.76 15.71
N MET A 204 -13.67 -5.62 15.36
CA MET A 204 -12.22 -5.57 15.19
C MET A 204 -11.49 -5.83 16.51
N ASP A 205 -11.94 -5.27 17.63
CA ASP A 205 -11.37 -5.50 18.96
C ASP A 205 -11.31 -7.00 19.27
N ARG A 206 -12.44 -7.70 19.11
CA ARG A 206 -12.52 -9.15 19.31
C ARG A 206 -11.58 -9.92 18.39
N ILE A 207 -11.56 -9.59 17.10
CA ILE A 207 -10.72 -10.26 16.10
C ILE A 207 -9.23 -10.04 16.41
N PHE A 208 -8.83 -8.83 16.78
CA PHE A 208 -7.45 -8.52 17.11
C PHE A 208 -7.02 -9.23 18.41
N GLU A 209 -7.90 -9.28 19.42
CA GLU A 209 -7.63 -10.02 20.65
C GLU A 209 -7.44 -11.53 20.36
N GLU A 210 -8.26 -12.11 19.48
CA GLU A 210 -8.07 -13.50 19.02
C GLU A 210 -6.74 -13.71 18.29
N TRP A 211 -6.24 -12.72 17.51
CA TRP A 211 -5.01 -12.87 16.75
C TRP A 211 -3.75 -12.72 17.58
N VAL A 212 -3.67 -11.72 18.43
CA VAL A 212 -2.40 -11.34 19.10
C VAL A 212 -2.50 -11.28 20.62
N GLY A 213 -3.69 -11.49 21.20
CA GLY A 213 -3.95 -11.31 22.63
C GLY A 213 -4.18 -9.84 23.01
N LYS A 214 -4.89 -9.65 24.10
CA LYS A 214 -5.38 -8.33 24.56
C LYS A 214 -4.29 -7.26 24.68
N GLU A 215 -3.11 -7.65 25.10
CA GLU A 215 -1.97 -6.73 25.33
C GLU A 215 -1.46 -6.08 24.02
N TYR A 216 -1.58 -6.78 22.89
CA TYR A 216 -1.09 -6.33 21.59
C TYR A 216 -2.16 -5.73 20.67
N VAL A 217 -3.43 -5.72 21.11
CA VAL A 217 -4.53 -5.06 20.35
C VAL A 217 -4.21 -3.59 20.07
N PRO A 218 -3.73 -2.77 21.04
CA PRO A 218 -3.39 -1.38 20.78
C PRO A 218 -2.29 -1.23 19.71
N LEU A 219 -1.30 -2.14 19.66
CA LEU A 219 -0.25 -2.12 18.67
C LEU A 219 -0.80 -2.31 17.25
N LEU A 220 -1.79 -3.21 17.04
CA LEU A 220 -2.39 -3.39 15.72
C LEU A 220 -3.12 -2.12 15.25
N TYR A 221 -3.84 -1.45 16.14
CA TYR A 221 -4.47 -0.16 15.84
C TYR A 221 -3.45 0.95 15.56
N GLU A 222 -2.37 1.01 16.34
CA GLU A 222 -1.27 1.96 16.09
C GLU A 222 -0.63 1.75 14.71
N ILE A 223 -0.47 0.50 14.27
CA ILE A 223 0.04 0.17 12.93
C ILE A 223 -0.93 0.65 11.85
N LEU A 224 -2.24 0.35 11.99
CA LEU A 224 -3.26 0.81 11.05
C LEU A 224 -3.27 2.34 10.94
N ALA A 225 -3.27 3.04 12.07
CA ALA A 225 -3.23 4.49 12.13
C ALA A 225 -1.95 5.08 11.53
N TYR A 226 -0.79 4.49 11.85
CA TYR A 226 0.50 4.92 11.34
C TYR A 226 0.62 4.78 9.82
N CYS A 227 -0.06 3.80 9.24
CA CYS A 227 -0.09 3.60 7.79
C CYS A 227 -0.85 4.69 7.02
N LEU A 228 -1.62 5.56 7.68
CA LEU A 228 -2.40 6.60 7.02
C LEU A 228 -1.58 7.84 6.62
N ILE A 229 -0.49 8.15 7.34
CA ILE A 229 0.25 9.41 7.10
C ILE A 229 1.26 9.28 5.95
N PRO A 230 1.39 10.29 5.08
CA PRO A 230 2.41 10.34 4.03
C PRO A 230 3.76 10.82 4.58
N ASP A 231 4.21 10.23 5.69
CA ASP A 231 5.48 10.52 6.37
C ASP A 231 6.02 9.26 7.08
N TYR A 232 7.28 9.30 7.50
CA TYR A 232 7.95 8.20 8.23
C TYR A 232 8.58 8.70 9.55
N PRO A 233 7.79 9.28 10.49
CA PRO A 233 8.34 9.91 11.71
C PRO A 233 8.93 8.92 12.71
N ILE A 234 8.48 7.66 12.70
CA ILE A 234 8.97 6.58 13.55
C ILE A 234 9.59 5.51 12.66
N ASN A 235 10.89 5.31 12.74
CA ASN A 235 11.66 4.46 11.84
C ASN A 235 11.42 2.96 12.14
N ARG A 236 10.22 2.44 11.81
CA ARG A 236 9.83 1.04 12.02
C ARG A 236 9.37 0.39 10.73
N LEU A 237 9.74 -0.86 10.57
CA LEU A 237 9.07 -1.79 9.69
C LEU A 237 8.37 -2.84 10.56
N PHE A 238 7.26 -3.35 10.11
CA PHE A 238 6.43 -4.25 10.88
C PHE A 238 6.54 -5.66 10.33
N CYS A 239 6.81 -6.61 11.21
CA CYS A 239 6.94 -8.01 10.83
C CYS A 239 5.98 -8.88 11.63
N LEU A 240 5.00 -9.46 10.93
CA LEU A 240 4.01 -10.36 11.48
C LEU A 240 4.56 -11.79 11.39
N ILE A 241 4.72 -12.47 12.52
CA ILE A 241 5.31 -13.81 12.58
C ILE A 241 4.31 -14.82 13.14
N GLY A 242 4.25 -16.01 12.52
CA GLY A 242 3.43 -17.13 13.00
C GLY A 242 3.45 -18.29 12.02
N SER A 243 3.10 -19.48 12.49
CA SER A 243 3.29 -20.77 11.81
C SER A 243 2.31 -21.10 10.67
N GLY A 244 1.46 -20.17 10.26
CA GLY A 244 0.39 -20.37 9.27
C GLY A 244 -1.00 -20.47 9.90
N LEU A 245 -2.04 -20.12 9.12
CA LEU A 245 -3.44 -20.09 9.55
C LEU A 245 -3.71 -19.27 10.84
N ASN A 246 -2.98 -18.21 11.05
CA ASN A 246 -2.94 -17.45 12.30
C ASN A 246 -3.40 -15.98 12.16
N GLY A 247 -4.00 -15.62 11.05
CA GLY A 247 -4.56 -14.28 10.87
C GLY A 247 -3.62 -13.24 10.25
N LYS A 248 -2.31 -13.49 10.09
CA LYS A 248 -1.37 -12.52 9.47
C LYS A 248 -1.86 -11.97 8.13
N SER A 249 -2.19 -12.87 7.19
CA SER A 249 -2.68 -12.48 5.87
C SER A 249 -4.02 -11.74 5.95
N LYS A 250 -4.87 -12.09 6.91
CA LYS A 250 -6.14 -11.39 7.14
C LYS A 250 -5.94 -10.00 7.72
N PHE A 251 -4.93 -9.79 8.57
CA PHE A 251 -4.57 -8.45 9.02
C PHE A 251 -4.05 -7.58 7.86
N LEU A 252 -3.20 -8.14 6.97
CA LEU A 252 -2.75 -7.41 5.77
C LEU A 252 -3.90 -7.11 4.81
N GLU A 253 -4.86 -8.01 4.64
CA GLU A 253 -6.08 -7.80 3.85
C GLU A 253 -6.96 -6.69 4.47
N LEU A 254 -7.18 -6.71 5.79
CA LEU A 254 -7.89 -5.64 6.51
C LEU A 254 -7.21 -4.28 6.33
N LEU A 255 -5.88 -4.23 6.50
CA LEU A 255 -5.11 -3.01 6.27
C LEU A 255 -5.27 -2.51 4.82
N GLN A 256 -5.24 -3.41 3.85
CA GLN A 256 -5.41 -3.07 2.43
C GLN A 256 -6.80 -2.52 2.13
N ILE A 257 -7.85 -3.11 2.72
CA ILE A 257 -9.22 -2.59 2.65
C ILE A 257 -9.30 -1.21 3.30
N PHE A 258 -8.67 -1.05 4.47
CA PHE A 258 -8.74 0.19 5.23
C PHE A 258 -8.01 1.35 4.54
N VAL A 259 -6.77 1.16 4.11
CA VAL A 259 -6.03 2.25 3.43
C VAL A 259 -6.46 2.48 1.98
N GLY A 260 -7.14 1.51 1.37
CA GLY A 260 -7.53 1.51 -0.05
C GLY A 260 -6.44 0.96 -0.98
N MET A 261 -6.85 0.16 -1.97
CA MET A 261 -5.97 -0.55 -2.90
C MET A 261 -4.97 0.36 -3.63
N GLN A 262 -5.40 1.58 -3.99
CA GLN A 262 -4.57 2.56 -4.68
C GLN A 262 -3.36 3.02 -3.83
N ASN A 263 -3.44 2.89 -2.52
CA ASN A 263 -2.41 3.30 -1.57
C ASN A 263 -1.43 2.17 -1.20
N VAL A 264 -1.64 0.98 -1.76
CA VAL A 264 -0.84 -0.21 -1.46
C VAL A 264 0.02 -0.59 -2.66
N CYS A 265 1.23 -1.05 -2.40
CA CYS A 265 2.03 -1.83 -3.33
C CYS A 265 2.44 -3.14 -2.67
N SER A 266 2.80 -4.12 -3.48
CA SER A 266 3.35 -5.38 -3.02
C SER A 266 4.64 -5.68 -3.78
N THR A 267 5.65 -6.16 -3.06
CA THR A 267 6.91 -6.63 -3.62
C THR A 267 7.54 -7.66 -2.69
N GLU A 268 8.60 -8.30 -3.14
CA GLU A 268 9.41 -9.20 -2.32
C GLU A 268 10.64 -8.45 -1.78
N LEU A 269 11.10 -8.84 -0.59
CA LEU A 269 12.24 -8.17 0.04
C LEU A 269 13.51 -8.29 -0.81
N ASP A 270 13.77 -9.46 -1.38
CA ASP A 270 14.94 -9.70 -2.24
C ASP A 270 14.88 -8.84 -3.51
N SER A 271 13.71 -8.71 -4.11
CA SER A 271 13.49 -7.85 -5.27
C SER A 271 13.71 -6.37 -4.92
N LEU A 272 13.22 -5.94 -3.76
CA LEU A 272 13.40 -4.58 -3.27
C LEU A 272 14.88 -4.24 -2.99
N ILE A 273 15.65 -5.22 -2.51
CA ILE A 273 17.07 -5.07 -2.21
C ILE A 273 17.93 -5.08 -3.49
N SER A 274 17.54 -5.87 -4.49
CA SER A 274 18.36 -6.12 -5.69
C SER A 274 18.04 -5.19 -6.86
N SER A 275 16.82 -4.66 -6.96
CA SER A 275 16.35 -3.90 -8.13
C SER A 275 15.96 -2.46 -7.80
N ARG A 276 16.61 -1.50 -8.46
CA ARG A 276 16.26 -0.07 -8.37
C ARG A 276 14.83 0.23 -8.87
N PHE A 277 14.32 -0.57 -9.81
CA PHE A 277 12.97 -0.39 -10.33
C PHE A 277 11.89 -0.82 -9.34
N GLU A 278 12.18 -1.83 -8.49
CA GLU A 278 11.23 -2.28 -7.47
C GLU A 278 10.99 -1.21 -6.39
N VAL A 279 12.03 -0.45 -6.04
CA VAL A 279 11.91 0.69 -5.11
C VAL A 279 10.88 1.70 -5.61
N THR A 280 10.76 1.88 -6.93
CA THR A 280 9.81 2.83 -7.54
C THR A 280 8.35 2.45 -7.30
N ARG A 281 8.05 1.18 -7.03
CA ARG A 281 6.69 0.75 -6.65
C ARG A 281 6.20 1.37 -5.34
N LEU A 282 7.12 1.82 -4.47
CA LEU A 282 6.79 2.47 -3.19
C LEU A 282 6.45 3.97 -3.37
N HIS A 283 6.78 4.56 -4.53
CA HIS A 283 6.57 5.99 -4.76
C HIS A 283 5.09 6.37 -4.65
N LYS A 284 4.80 7.33 -3.77
CA LYS A 284 3.43 7.80 -3.45
C LYS A 284 2.47 6.69 -2.99
N LYS A 285 3.00 5.62 -2.37
CA LYS A 285 2.19 4.62 -1.68
C LYS A 285 2.27 4.80 -0.16
N LEU A 286 1.20 4.45 0.54
CA LEU A 286 1.19 4.48 2.02
C LEU A 286 1.77 3.22 2.63
N VAL A 287 1.59 2.07 1.94
CA VAL A 287 1.94 0.75 2.45
C VAL A 287 2.59 -0.10 1.36
N CYS A 288 3.65 -0.81 1.74
CA CYS A 288 4.27 -1.87 0.97
C CYS A 288 4.08 -3.19 1.71
N LEU A 289 3.29 -4.09 1.14
CA LEU A 289 3.01 -5.41 1.68
C LEU A 289 3.97 -6.44 1.08
N MET A 290 4.55 -7.26 1.95
CA MET A 290 5.37 -8.40 1.58
C MET A 290 4.75 -9.65 2.20
N GLY A 291 4.25 -10.53 1.35
CA GLY A 291 3.68 -11.82 1.75
C GLY A 291 4.75 -12.81 2.19
N GLU A 292 4.40 -14.08 2.24
CA GLU A 292 5.36 -15.15 2.51
C GLU A 292 6.51 -15.10 1.51
N THR A 293 7.66 -14.71 2.00
CA THR A 293 8.89 -14.70 1.24
C THR A 293 9.81 -15.77 1.82
N ASN A 294 10.37 -16.60 0.96
CA ASN A 294 11.44 -17.52 1.33
C ASN A 294 12.72 -16.69 1.53
N PHE A 295 12.80 -16.02 2.66
CA PHE A 295 13.99 -15.25 3.01
C PHE A 295 15.20 -16.15 3.21
N GLY A 296 16.21 -15.94 2.40
CA GLY A 296 17.54 -16.43 2.70
C GLY A 296 18.25 -15.53 3.72
N GLU A 297 19.21 -14.81 3.25
CA GLU A 297 20.01 -13.85 4.00
C GLU A 297 19.75 -12.43 3.46
N ILE A 298 19.63 -11.45 4.35
CA ILE A 298 19.65 -10.04 3.94
C ILE A 298 21.11 -9.61 3.78
N SER A 299 21.62 -9.66 2.56
CA SER A 299 22.98 -9.25 2.25
C SER A 299 23.19 -7.73 2.24
N LYS A 300 22.14 -6.92 1.98
CA LYS A 300 22.23 -5.46 1.90
C LYS A 300 21.12 -4.79 2.72
N THR A 301 21.43 -4.48 3.97
CA THR A 301 20.47 -3.81 4.88
C THR A 301 20.36 -2.30 4.66
N SER A 302 21.29 -1.70 3.91
CA SER A 302 21.35 -0.26 3.68
C SER A 302 20.10 0.30 3.04
N ILE A 303 19.48 -0.43 2.11
CA ILE A 303 18.25 0.01 1.46
C ILE A 303 17.07 0.06 2.44
N LEU A 304 16.92 -0.94 3.30
CA LEU A 304 15.90 -0.94 4.35
C LEU A 304 16.08 0.23 5.31
N LYS A 305 17.34 0.53 5.67
CA LYS A 305 17.68 1.68 6.52
C LYS A 305 17.28 2.99 5.87
N LYS A 306 17.51 3.15 4.58
CA LYS A 306 17.11 4.35 3.80
C LYS A 306 15.59 4.46 3.69
N LEU A 307 14.91 3.37 3.30
CA LEU A 307 13.45 3.34 3.12
C LEU A 307 12.69 3.70 4.39
N THR A 308 13.24 3.38 5.57
CA THR A 308 12.61 3.64 6.87
C THR A 308 13.21 4.84 7.61
N GLY A 309 14.18 5.54 7.02
CA GLY A 309 15.02 6.55 7.67
C GLY A 309 14.77 7.99 7.27
N LYS A 310 13.83 8.28 6.38
CA LYS A 310 13.67 9.59 5.73
C LYS A 310 14.91 10.01 4.92
N ASP A 311 15.67 9.05 4.41
CA ASP A 311 16.77 9.36 3.50
C ASP A 311 16.22 9.65 2.09
N ILE A 312 16.92 10.48 1.35
CA ILE A 312 16.64 10.71 -0.07
C ILE A 312 16.93 9.43 -0.85
N ILE A 313 15.97 9.04 -1.69
CA ILE A 313 16.01 7.81 -2.47
C ILE A 313 15.81 8.15 -3.95
N GLY A 314 16.61 7.52 -4.81
CA GLY A 314 16.42 7.57 -6.25
C GLY A 314 15.27 6.65 -6.67
N PHE A 315 14.30 7.22 -7.37
CA PHE A 315 13.21 6.51 -8.02
C PHE A 315 13.38 6.57 -9.54
N GLU A 316 13.05 5.49 -10.23
CA GLU A 316 13.20 5.41 -11.68
C GLU A 316 12.04 4.62 -12.29
N TYR A 317 11.10 5.33 -12.92
CA TYR A 317 10.07 4.70 -13.75
C TYR A 317 10.66 4.24 -15.09
N LYS A 318 10.21 3.10 -15.58
CA LYS A 318 10.69 2.57 -16.86
C LYS A 318 10.51 3.61 -17.98
N ASN A 319 11.57 3.91 -18.72
CA ASN A 319 11.61 4.90 -19.79
C ASN A 319 11.32 6.35 -19.34
N LYS A 320 11.50 6.68 -18.07
CA LYS A 320 11.43 8.05 -17.55
C LYS A 320 12.77 8.44 -16.93
N ASN A 321 12.98 9.74 -16.73
CA ASN A 321 14.16 10.22 -16.04
C ASN A 321 14.14 9.80 -14.57
N PRO A 322 15.28 9.37 -14.00
CA PRO A 322 15.37 9.15 -12.56
C PRO A 322 15.19 10.48 -11.82
N PHE A 323 14.59 10.39 -10.63
CA PHE A 323 14.38 11.52 -9.74
C PHE A 323 14.58 11.11 -8.30
N GLU A 324 14.70 12.08 -7.43
CA GLU A 324 14.90 11.87 -5.99
C GLU A 324 13.66 12.32 -5.21
N ASP A 325 13.23 11.50 -4.27
CA ASP A 325 12.13 11.80 -3.34
C ASP A 325 12.32 11.00 -2.04
N TYR A 326 11.45 11.21 -1.07
CA TYR A 326 11.40 10.46 0.19
C TYR A 326 10.40 9.32 0.10
N ASN A 327 10.77 8.17 0.68
CA ASN A 327 9.80 7.10 0.91
C ASN A 327 8.96 7.38 2.15
N TYR A 328 7.66 7.18 2.05
CA TYR A 328 6.75 7.15 3.20
C TYR A 328 5.89 5.88 3.27
N ALA A 329 6.04 4.97 2.30
CA ALA A 329 5.35 3.68 2.36
C ALA A 329 5.88 2.85 3.53
N LYS A 330 4.99 2.49 4.47
CA LYS A 330 5.33 1.60 5.59
C LYS A 330 5.50 0.19 5.10
N ILE A 331 6.58 -0.46 5.50
CA ILE A 331 6.90 -1.82 5.11
C ILE A 331 6.27 -2.77 6.11
N LEU A 332 5.39 -3.65 5.64
CA LEU A 332 4.79 -4.73 6.42
C LEU A 332 5.14 -6.08 5.81
N ILE A 333 5.70 -6.95 6.60
CA ILE A 333 6.16 -8.29 6.20
C ILE A 333 5.34 -9.32 6.97
N ALA A 334 4.76 -10.30 6.28
CA ALA A 334 4.15 -11.47 6.90
C ALA A 334 4.97 -12.72 6.55
N THR A 335 5.56 -13.34 7.56
CA THR A 335 6.45 -14.50 7.36
C THR A 335 6.32 -15.50 8.49
N ASN A 336 6.80 -16.70 8.28
CA ASN A 336 6.94 -17.71 9.33
C ASN A 336 8.29 -17.58 10.06
N ASN A 337 9.32 -17.08 9.37
CA ASN A 337 10.67 -16.92 9.89
C ASN A 337 11.30 -15.65 9.36
N LEU A 338 12.18 -15.04 10.16
CA LEU A 338 12.98 -13.91 9.72
C LEU A 338 14.21 -14.39 8.91
N PRO A 339 14.67 -13.59 7.94
CA PRO A 339 15.93 -13.85 7.25
C PRO A 339 17.11 -13.69 8.21
N THR A 340 18.18 -14.41 7.98
CA THR A 340 19.46 -14.17 8.66
C THR A 340 20.10 -12.87 8.13
N THR A 341 20.99 -12.26 8.91
CA THR A 341 21.75 -11.09 8.49
C THR A 341 23.09 -11.02 9.19
N THR A 342 24.09 -10.51 8.49
CA THR A 342 25.40 -10.16 9.07
C THR A 342 25.40 -8.76 9.73
N ASP A 343 24.35 -7.96 9.52
CA ASP A 343 24.23 -6.62 10.10
C ASP A 343 23.71 -6.70 11.54
N LYS A 344 24.62 -6.67 12.49
CA LYS A 344 24.34 -6.69 13.95
C LYS A 344 24.28 -5.29 14.56
N THR A 345 24.05 -4.25 13.77
CA THR A 345 24.05 -2.87 14.27
C THR A 345 22.73 -2.49 14.92
N ILE A 346 22.81 -1.59 15.91
CA ILE A 346 21.65 -0.92 16.53
C ILE A 346 20.75 -0.30 15.43
N GLY A 347 21.38 0.28 14.39
CA GLY A 347 20.68 0.88 13.25
C GLY A 347 19.79 -0.09 12.49
N PHE A 348 20.09 -1.39 12.48
CA PHE A 348 19.28 -2.43 11.90
C PHE A 348 18.14 -2.85 12.85
N TYR A 349 18.49 -3.28 14.07
CA TYR A 349 17.52 -3.86 15.02
C TYR A 349 16.44 -2.87 15.47
N ARG A 350 16.79 -1.60 15.70
CA ARG A 350 15.83 -0.58 16.12
C ARG A 350 14.65 -0.39 15.17
N ARG A 351 14.75 -0.86 13.94
CA ARG A 351 13.72 -0.72 12.91
C ARG A 351 12.68 -1.83 12.92
N TRP A 352 13.00 -2.96 13.53
CA TRP A 352 12.12 -4.12 13.52
C TRP A 352 11.10 -4.03 14.66
N CYS A 353 9.82 -3.93 14.31
CA CYS A 353 8.70 -4.17 15.20
C CYS A 353 8.11 -5.54 14.84
N ILE A 354 8.38 -6.53 15.69
CA ILE A 354 8.05 -7.93 15.43
C ILE A 354 6.83 -8.31 16.27
N ILE A 355 5.76 -8.73 15.60
CA ILE A 355 4.48 -9.09 16.20
C ILE A 355 4.24 -10.59 16.04
N ASP A 356 4.07 -11.30 17.13
CA ASP A 356 3.72 -12.71 17.12
C ASP A 356 2.21 -12.89 16.95
N PHE A 357 1.83 -13.80 16.04
CA PHE A 357 0.48 -14.31 15.83
C PHE A 357 0.45 -15.76 16.31
N PRO A 358 0.23 -16.01 17.61
CA PRO A 358 0.44 -17.31 18.21
C PRO A 358 -0.66 -18.34 17.92
N ASN A 359 -1.87 -17.87 17.67
CA ASN A 359 -3.06 -18.73 17.55
C ASN A 359 -3.21 -19.30 16.14
N THR A 360 -3.87 -20.46 16.01
CA THR A 360 -4.18 -21.08 14.72
C THR A 360 -5.68 -21.15 14.56
N PHE A 361 -6.20 -20.80 13.36
CA PHE A 361 -7.62 -20.71 13.06
C PHE A 361 -8.02 -21.67 11.95
N SER A 362 -9.34 -21.89 11.81
CA SER A 362 -9.91 -22.68 10.73
C SER A 362 -9.98 -21.86 9.43
N GLU A 363 -9.64 -22.44 8.31
CA GLU A 363 -9.79 -21.82 6.96
C GLU A 363 -11.24 -21.63 6.53
N LYS A 364 -12.20 -22.26 7.22
CA LYS A 364 -13.59 -22.34 6.77
C LYS A 364 -14.38 -21.03 6.87
N LYS A 365 -13.88 -20.05 7.63
CA LYS A 365 -14.57 -18.80 7.88
C LYS A 365 -13.73 -17.60 7.45
N ASP A 366 -14.30 -16.75 6.62
CA ASP A 366 -13.71 -15.45 6.31
C ASP A 366 -14.11 -14.45 7.40
N ILE A 367 -13.20 -14.28 8.38
CA ILE A 367 -13.44 -13.48 9.57
C ILE A 367 -13.69 -11.99 9.27
N LEU A 368 -13.17 -11.48 8.14
CA LEU A 368 -13.33 -10.06 7.79
C LEU A 368 -14.77 -9.72 7.39
N LYS A 369 -15.57 -10.72 6.99
CA LYS A 369 -17.00 -10.53 6.73
C LYS A 369 -17.83 -10.25 7.98
N ASP A 370 -17.28 -10.53 9.15
CA ASP A 370 -17.92 -10.19 10.43
C ASP A 370 -17.80 -8.70 10.75
N ILE A 371 -16.94 -7.95 10.05
CA ILE A 371 -16.70 -6.52 10.26
C ILE A 371 -17.66 -5.73 9.36
N PRO A 372 -18.64 -5.02 9.93
CA PRO A 372 -19.52 -4.17 9.16
C PRO A 372 -18.78 -2.96 8.60
N GLU A 373 -19.26 -2.42 7.48
CA GLU A 373 -18.68 -1.24 6.82
C GLU A 373 -18.58 -0.02 7.76
N GLU A 374 -19.54 0.12 8.67
CA GLU A 374 -19.56 1.19 9.66
C GLU A 374 -18.31 1.17 10.58
N GLU A 375 -17.80 -0.02 10.94
CA GLU A 375 -16.59 -0.10 11.75
C GLU A 375 -15.33 0.40 11.04
N TYR A 376 -15.27 0.36 9.71
CA TYR A 376 -14.17 0.99 8.98
C TYR A 376 -14.26 2.53 9.04
N ASN A 377 -15.47 3.11 9.04
CA ASN A 377 -15.66 4.54 9.27
C ASN A 377 -15.29 4.91 10.72
N ASN A 378 -15.61 4.06 11.67
CA ASN A 378 -15.23 4.22 13.07
C ASN A 378 -13.72 4.07 13.25
N LEU A 379 -13.09 3.12 12.55
CA LEU A 379 -11.63 2.96 12.52
C LEU A 379 -10.93 4.21 11.99
N ALA A 380 -11.51 4.91 11.00
CA ALA A 380 -10.98 6.18 10.52
C ALA A 380 -10.95 7.23 11.64
N THR A 381 -12.04 7.34 12.42
CA THR A 381 -12.09 8.21 13.60
C THR A 381 -11.07 7.81 14.66
N ASN A 382 -11.03 6.51 15.00
CA ASN A 382 -10.13 5.97 16.00
C ASN A 382 -8.66 6.19 15.60
N SER A 383 -8.35 6.01 14.31
CA SER A 383 -7.00 6.17 13.80
C SER A 383 -6.47 7.60 13.93
N ILE A 384 -7.31 8.64 13.76
CA ILE A 384 -6.91 10.04 13.99
C ILE A 384 -6.50 10.23 15.45
N ILE A 385 -7.29 9.70 16.38
CA ILE A 385 -7.03 9.81 17.83
C ILE A 385 -5.72 9.10 18.19
N ILE A 386 -5.59 7.84 17.77
CA ILE A 386 -4.41 7.01 18.04
C ILE A 386 -3.15 7.63 17.42
N LEU A 387 -3.23 8.09 16.17
CA LEU A 387 -2.08 8.65 15.48
C LEU A 387 -1.57 9.92 16.16
N ASN A 388 -2.48 10.81 16.62
CA ASN A 388 -2.09 11.98 17.39
C ASN A 388 -1.32 11.62 18.67
N GLN A 389 -1.78 10.57 19.38
CA GLN A 389 -1.10 10.07 20.57
C GLN A 389 0.25 9.42 20.25
N LEU A 390 0.29 8.58 19.20
CA LEU A 390 1.49 7.87 18.76
C LEU A 390 2.59 8.83 18.31
N LEU A 391 2.25 9.89 17.56
CA LEU A 391 3.22 10.89 17.12
C LEU A 391 3.82 11.70 18.26
N LYS A 392 3.08 11.89 19.35
CA LYS A 392 3.59 12.52 20.60
C LYS A 392 4.50 11.58 21.36
N LYS A 393 4.09 10.31 21.52
CA LYS A 393 4.82 9.27 22.23
C LYS A 393 6.08 8.81 21.46
N ARG A 394 6.01 8.73 20.12
CA ARG A 394 7.05 8.25 19.21
C ARG A 394 7.53 6.81 19.47
N GLU A 395 6.71 6.02 20.07
CA GLU A 395 6.99 4.63 20.46
C GLU A 395 5.70 3.83 20.34
N PHE A 396 5.80 2.62 19.76
CA PHE A 396 4.67 1.70 19.63
C PHE A 396 4.46 0.93 20.94
N THR A 397 3.22 0.60 21.22
CA THR A 397 2.86 -0.19 22.40
C THR A 397 3.51 -1.57 22.34
N ASN A 398 4.16 -1.97 23.43
CA ASN A 398 4.82 -3.29 23.57
C ASN A 398 5.87 -3.63 22.49
N GLU A 399 6.48 -2.62 21.85
CA GLU A 399 7.54 -2.89 20.87
C GLU A 399 8.87 -3.34 21.50
N GLY A 400 9.04 -3.12 22.78
CA GLY A 400 10.24 -3.45 23.54
C GLY A 400 11.43 -2.50 23.32
N THR A 401 12.48 -2.67 24.13
CA THR A 401 13.76 -1.96 23.98
C THR A 401 14.47 -2.39 22.70
N ILE A 402 15.54 -1.71 22.31
CA ILE A 402 16.33 -2.10 21.12
C ILE A 402 16.99 -3.46 21.34
N GLU A 403 17.44 -3.72 22.54
CA GLU A 403 18.05 -4.99 22.95
C GLU A 403 17.04 -6.14 22.87
N GLU A 404 15.84 -5.96 23.39
CA GLU A 404 14.77 -6.95 23.31
C GLU A 404 14.35 -7.22 21.86
N ARG A 405 14.30 -6.18 21.01
CA ARG A 405 14.06 -6.34 19.57
C ARG A 405 15.17 -7.09 18.87
N ALA A 406 16.43 -6.86 19.24
CA ALA A 406 17.57 -7.59 18.71
C ALA A 406 17.49 -9.08 19.12
N GLU A 407 17.29 -9.38 20.39
CA GLU A 407 17.09 -10.74 20.87
C GLU A 407 15.93 -11.45 20.19
N LYS A 408 14.80 -10.75 20.05
CA LYS A 408 13.62 -11.27 19.35
C LYS A 408 13.92 -11.57 17.89
N TYR A 409 14.62 -10.67 17.18
CA TYR A 409 15.02 -10.87 15.80
C TYR A 409 15.93 -12.10 15.67
N GLU A 410 17.01 -12.20 16.45
CA GLU A 410 17.96 -13.32 16.41
C GLU A 410 17.27 -14.64 16.73
N SER A 411 16.41 -14.68 17.75
CA SER A 411 15.67 -15.91 18.10
C SER A 411 14.70 -16.39 17.02
N LYS A 412 14.23 -15.49 16.14
CA LYS A 412 13.30 -15.80 15.04
C LYS A 412 14.01 -16.02 13.70
N SER A 413 15.26 -15.56 13.56
CA SER A 413 16.06 -15.72 12.33
C SER A 413 16.98 -16.92 12.39
N ASN A 414 17.50 -17.30 13.56
CA ASN A 414 18.48 -18.35 13.73
C ASN A 414 17.89 -19.56 14.47
N PHE A 415 17.04 -20.30 13.80
CA PHE A 415 16.42 -21.50 14.38
C PHE A 415 17.40 -22.65 14.61
N LEU A 416 18.58 -22.66 13.94
CA LEU A 416 19.64 -23.63 14.25
C LEU A 416 20.19 -23.42 15.66
N GLU A 417 20.51 -22.18 16.05
CA GLU A 417 20.93 -21.89 17.43
C GLU A 417 19.85 -22.25 18.46
N LYS A 418 18.59 -22.01 18.12
CA LYS A 418 17.46 -22.40 18.97
C LYS A 418 17.41 -23.92 19.15
N PHE A 419 17.58 -24.69 18.08
CA PHE A 419 17.66 -26.14 18.14
C PHE A 419 18.84 -26.59 19.01
N LEU A 420 20.01 -26.00 18.80
CA LEU A 420 21.20 -26.31 19.61
C LEU A 420 20.96 -26.05 21.09
N LYS A 421 20.42 -24.89 21.44
CA LYS A 421 20.06 -24.55 22.84
C LYS A 421 19.08 -25.54 23.46
N LEU A 422 18.13 -26.07 22.70
CA LEU A 422 17.10 -26.97 23.19
C LEU A 422 17.62 -28.43 23.36
N PHE A 423 18.37 -28.90 22.40
CA PHE A 423 18.65 -30.36 22.28
C PHE A 423 20.12 -30.72 22.46
N ILE A 424 21.04 -29.77 22.45
CA ILE A 424 22.49 -30.03 22.50
C ILE A 424 23.08 -29.42 23.76
N GLU A 425 23.99 -30.13 24.38
CA GLU A 425 24.89 -29.63 25.44
C GLU A 425 26.34 -29.92 25.08
N GLU A 426 27.22 -29.04 25.58
CA GLU A 426 28.66 -29.19 25.36
C GLU A 426 29.21 -30.28 26.27
N ASP A 427 29.94 -31.21 25.67
CA ASP A 427 30.65 -32.27 26.34
C ASP A 427 31.91 -32.68 25.54
N ALA A 428 33.07 -32.25 26.00
CA ALA A 428 34.35 -32.39 25.30
C ALA A 428 34.66 -33.82 24.89
N ASN A 429 34.11 -34.82 25.56
CA ASN A 429 34.37 -36.24 25.28
C ASN A 429 33.32 -36.90 24.38
N SER A 430 32.27 -36.17 24.06
CA SER A 430 31.14 -36.69 23.29
C SER A 430 31.16 -36.21 21.84
N TYR A 431 30.32 -36.82 21.03
CA TYR A 431 30.11 -36.44 19.63
C TYR A 431 28.70 -36.83 19.19
N ILE A 432 28.22 -36.17 18.15
CA ILE A 432 26.96 -36.48 17.47
C ILE A 432 27.28 -36.73 15.99
N THR A 433 26.74 -37.82 15.40
CA THR A 433 26.91 -38.04 13.97
C THR A 433 26.16 -36.96 13.18
N LYS A 434 26.72 -36.53 12.03
CA LYS A 434 26.04 -35.51 11.20
C LYS A 434 24.71 -36.02 10.67
N SER A 435 24.58 -37.31 10.38
CA SER A 435 23.33 -37.94 9.95
C SER A 435 22.22 -37.84 11.01
N ASP A 436 22.55 -38.19 12.26
CA ASP A 436 21.57 -38.13 13.35
C ASP A 436 21.17 -36.67 13.69
N PHE A 437 22.15 -35.77 13.63
CA PHE A 437 21.91 -34.36 13.81
C PHE A 437 20.95 -33.82 12.74
N ILE A 438 21.25 -34.08 11.46
CA ILE A 438 20.43 -33.61 10.33
C ILE A 438 19.04 -34.21 10.41
N LYS A 439 18.91 -35.50 10.71
CA LYS A 439 17.63 -36.18 10.86
C LYS A 439 16.77 -35.48 11.93
N LYS A 440 17.28 -35.38 13.16
CA LYS A 440 16.55 -34.78 14.30
C LYS A 440 16.26 -33.31 14.09
N PHE A 441 17.19 -32.57 13.47
CA PHE A 441 17.00 -31.17 13.11
C PHE A 441 15.89 -31.00 12.05
N THR A 442 15.88 -31.87 11.03
CA THR A 442 14.85 -31.83 9.98
C THR A 442 13.48 -32.20 10.54
N GLU A 443 13.37 -33.24 11.37
CA GLU A 443 12.13 -33.60 12.06
C GLU A 443 11.59 -32.40 12.88
N TRP A 444 12.46 -31.81 13.69
CA TRP A 444 12.09 -30.66 14.52
C TRP A 444 11.69 -29.41 13.67
N THR A 445 12.40 -29.16 12.57
CA THR A 445 12.04 -28.03 11.68
C THR A 445 10.71 -28.27 10.97
N ASP A 446 10.40 -29.50 10.54
CA ASP A 446 9.13 -29.88 9.93
C ASP A 446 7.97 -29.75 10.95
N GLU A 447 8.12 -30.23 12.18
CA GLU A 447 7.14 -30.08 13.27
C GLU A 447 6.85 -28.63 13.63
N ASN A 448 7.88 -27.79 13.64
CA ASN A 448 7.77 -26.36 13.97
C ASN A 448 7.52 -25.47 12.73
N ARG A 449 7.34 -26.08 11.56
CA ARG A 449 7.13 -25.37 10.28
C ARG A 449 8.23 -24.34 9.95
N TYR A 450 9.47 -24.66 10.32
CA TYR A 450 10.63 -23.88 9.91
C TYR A 450 11.05 -24.23 8.48
N ARG A 451 11.77 -23.31 7.84
CA ARG A 451 12.37 -23.54 6.53
C ARG A 451 13.40 -24.66 6.59
N LYS A 452 13.41 -25.55 5.57
CA LYS A 452 14.46 -26.56 5.42
C LYS A 452 15.81 -25.91 5.10
N MET A 453 16.83 -26.30 5.84
CA MET A 453 18.22 -25.96 5.54
C MET A 453 18.89 -27.12 4.79
N SER A 454 19.72 -26.80 3.78
CA SER A 454 20.54 -27.84 3.15
C SER A 454 21.62 -28.32 4.12
N GLU A 455 22.06 -29.57 3.96
CA GLU A 455 23.17 -30.13 4.76
C GLU A 455 24.42 -29.25 4.69
N THR A 456 24.72 -28.69 3.52
CA THR A 456 25.84 -27.78 3.32
C THR A 456 25.68 -26.50 4.18
N THR A 457 24.49 -25.92 4.19
CA THR A 457 24.19 -24.69 5.00
C THR A 457 24.31 -25.01 6.49
N ILE A 458 23.73 -26.13 6.95
CA ILE A 458 23.85 -26.57 8.35
C ILE A 458 25.34 -26.73 8.70
N GLY A 459 26.11 -27.37 7.82
CA GLY A 459 27.53 -27.59 8.04
C GLY A 459 28.36 -26.30 8.15
N LEU A 460 28.04 -25.30 7.36
CA LEU A 460 28.68 -23.96 7.42
C LEU A 460 28.29 -23.22 8.71
N SER A 461 27.00 -23.15 9.01
CA SER A 461 26.51 -22.47 10.22
C SER A 461 27.03 -23.10 11.52
N MET A 462 27.11 -24.42 11.58
CA MET A 462 27.72 -25.12 12.73
C MET A 462 29.19 -24.73 12.93
N LYS A 463 29.96 -24.58 11.84
CA LYS A 463 31.36 -24.15 11.91
C LYS A 463 31.47 -22.66 12.35
N GLU A 464 30.60 -21.78 11.85
CA GLU A 464 30.53 -20.39 12.26
C GLU A 464 30.20 -20.25 13.75
N LEU A 465 29.41 -21.17 14.29
CA LEU A 465 29.10 -21.27 15.72
C LEU A 465 30.21 -21.94 16.55
N GLY A 466 31.32 -22.28 15.92
CA GLY A 466 32.51 -22.84 16.63
C GLY A 466 32.51 -24.34 16.80
N TYR A 467 31.56 -25.09 16.21
CA TYR A 467 31.56 -26.52 16.32
C TYR A 467 32.54 -27.19 15.33
N GLU A 468 33.40 -27.99 15.83
CA GLU A 468 34.37 -28.74 15.01
C GLU A 468 33.81 -30.05 14.49
N SER A 469 34.21 -30.44 13.29
CA SER A 469 33.81 -31.70 12.70
C SER A 469 34.99 -32.62 12.41
N SER A 470 34.80 -33.91 12.64
CA SER A 470 35.79 -34.97 12.36
C SER A 470 35.13 -36.15 11.68
N THR A 471 35.98 -37.11 11.27
CA THR A 471 35.52 -38.41 10.79
C THR A 471 35.94 -39.47 11.82
N LYS A 472 34.98 -40.25 12.29
CA LYS A 472 35.23 -41.37 13.22
C LYS A 472 34.89 -42.71 12.56
N HIS A 473 35.66 -43.74 12.89
CA HIS A 473 35.39 -45.11 12.49
C HIS A 473 34.47 -45.77 13.51
N PHE A 474 33.50 -46.57 13.02
CA PHE A 474 32.52 -47.29 13.84
C PHE A 474 32.49 -48.74 13.39
N ASP A 475 32.75 -49.67 14.30
CA ASP A 475 32.83 -51.10 14.00
C ASP A 475 31.47 -51.79 13.73
N TRP A 476 30.36 -51.08 14.03
CA TRP A 476 28.99 -51.60 13.99
C TRP A 476 28.05 -50.91 12.98
N MET A 477 28.56 -49.95 12.20
CA MET A 477 27.75 -49.28 11.15
C MET A 477 27.68 -50.15 9.87
N PHE A 478 26.59 -50.00 9.11
CA PHE A 478 26.34 -50.61 7.81
C PHE A 478 26.25 -52.16 7.84
N ASP A 479 25.19 -52.69 8.44
CA ASP A 479 24.90 -54.14 8.50
C ASP A 479 26.02 -54.98 9.13
N GLY A 480 26.69 -54.47 10.13
CA GLY A 480 27.74 -55.16 10.85
C GLY A 480 29.12 -55.07 10.18
N LYS A 481 29.26 -54.27 9.13
CA LYS A 481 30.55 -53.90 8.54
C LYS A 481 30.94 -52.54 9.05
N GLY A 482 32.18 -52.42 9.62
CA GLY A 482 32.72 -51.15 10.07
C GLY A 482 32.69 -50.06 8.98
N GLY A 483 32.46 -48.79 9.35
CA GLY A 483 32.39 -47.68 8.42
C GLY A 483 32.78 -46.35 9.05
N ASN A 484 33.07 -45.36 8.22
CA ASN A 484 33.41 -44.02 8.64
C ASN A 484 32.18 -43.11 8.60
N ALA A 485 31.91 -42.40 9.68
CA ALA A 485 30.89 -41.36 9.71
C ALA A 485 31.47 -40.00 10.09
N ARG A 486 30.94 -38.93 9.51
CA ARG A 486 31.26 -37.57 9.91
C ARG A 486 30.50 -37.21 11.19
N VAL A 487 31.18 -36.61 12.15
CA VAL A 487 30.64 -36.24 13.46
C VAL A 487 30.90 -34.77 13.77
N TRP A 488 30.08 -34.23 14.65
CA TRP A 488 30.33 -32.98 15.38
C TRP A 488 30.96 -33.34 16.71
N LEU A 489 32.11 -32.73 17.04
CA LEU A 489 32.87 -32.99 18.27
C LEU A 489 32.41 -32.07 19.43
N GLY A 490 32.64 -32.51 20.65
CA GLY A 490 32.41 -31.72 21.85
C GLY A 490 30.93 -31.50 22.19
N VAL A 491 30.04 -32.36 21.69
CA VAL A 491 28.58 -32.18 21.83
C VAL A 491 27.89 -33.53 22.11
N ARG A 492 26.83 -33.48 22.93
CA ARG A 492 25.89 -34.58 23.13
C ARG A 492 24.43 -34.10 23.11
N TRP A 493 23.53 -35.05 22.92
CA TRP A 493 22.11 -34.76 23.11
C TRP A 493 21.79 -34.47 24.59
N LYS A 494 20.98 -33.46 24.86
CA LYS A 494 20.36 -33.27 26.18
C LYS A 494 19.42 -34.45 26.46
N ASN A 495 19.42 -34.91 27.69
CA ASN A 495 18.53 -35.98 28.17
C ASN A 495 17.06 -35.49 28.26
#